data_a0aa79adb4e5361c457a8736f0344e1b
#
_entry.id   a0aa79adb4e5361c457a8736f0344e1b
#
_cell.length_a   1.000
_cell.length_b   1.000
_cell.length_c   1.000
_cell.angle_alpha   90.00
_cell.angle_beta   90.00
_cell.angle_gamma   90.00
#
_symmetry.space_group_name_H-M   'P 1'
#
loop_
_entity.id
_entity.type
_entity.pdbx_description
1 polymer ?
#
loop_
_entity_poly.entity_id
_entity_poly.type
_entity_poly.pdbx_seq_one_letter_code
_entity_poly.pdbx_strand_id
1 'polypeptide(L)'
;RKIQAQGAQIPQQMLQSYLIEHFETQLKEVQSVVFREFGKDEDEVEHACAYYEAKETRDDKVVEACNNLRSLYTNVGGRVELDLPEDLTVEKMCVIFEEYMAAVQAAQLAFSQHLQQLKARGAQVTTSQLNETRTNLMQNHVLTVLKKYDLTNLLWVAALEKYSDSQVFKETVERCKKGGAAP
;
A
#
# COMPACT_ATOMS: atom_id res chain seq x y z
N ARG A 1 5.40 -5.22 23.60
CA ARG A 1 4.62 -4.92 24.85
C ARG A 1 5.49 -4.99 26.12
N LYS A 2 6.53 -5.85 26.22
CA LYS A 2 7.40 -5.93 27.42
C LYS A 2 8.32 -4.71 27.61
N ILE A 3 8.74 -4.05 26.53
CA ILE A 3 9.69 -2.92 26.58
C ILE A 3 8.99 -1.63 27.02
N GLN A 4 7.73 -1.42 26.63
CA GLN A 4 6.95 -0.25 27.07
C GLN A 4 6.59 -0.28 28.57
N ALA A 5 6.57 -1.48 29.18
CA ALA A 5 6.28 -1.62 30.61
C ALA A 5 7.40 -1.10 31.54
N GLN A 6 8.61 -0.84 31.01
CA GLN A 6 9.76 -0.36 31.77
C GLN A 6 9.97 1.17 31.72
N GLY A 7 9.04 1.92 31.09
CA GLY A 7 9.11 3.40 31.05
C GLY A 7 10.24 3.98 30.20
N ALA A 8 10.99 3.16 29.48
CA ALA A 8 12.03 3.62 28.56
C ALA A 8 11.39 4.14 27.27
N GLN A 9 11.55 5.43 26.99
CA GLN A 9 11.20 6.02 25.70
C GLN A 9 12.29 5.60 24.68
N ILE A 10 12.01 4.56 23.91
CA ILE A 10 12.89 4.16 22.80
C ILE A 10 12.65 5.16 21.65
N PRO A 11 13.70 5.79 21.09
CA PRO A 11 13.55 6.63 19.91
C PRO A 11 12.86 5.87 18.77
N GLN A 12 11.94 6.51 18.09
CA GLN A 12 11.13 5.88 17.04
C GLN A 12 11.99 5.22 15.95
N GLN A 13 13.12 5.85 15.59
CA GLN A 13 14.06 5.29 14.61
C GLN A 13 14.69 3.98 15.09
N MET A 14 15.07 3.89 16.36
CA MET A 14 15.65 2.66 16.93
C MET A 14 14.63 1.54 16.98
N LEU A 15 13.36 1.85 17.32
CA LEU A 15 12.27 0.87 17.27
C LEU A 15 12.04 0.36 15.85
N GLN A 16 12.06 1.25 14.87
CA GLN A 16 11.88 0.91 13.46
C GLN A 16 13.01 0.02 12.95
N SER A 17 14.28 0.37 13.22
CA SER A 17 15.43 -0.47 12.84
C SER A 17 15.36 -1.86 13.48
N TYR A 18 14.98 -1.94 14.75
CA TYR A 18 14.78 -3.21 15.44
C TYR A 18 13.66 -4.06 14.81
N LEU A 19 12.55 -3.44 14.41
CA LEU A 19 11.44 -4.15 13.76
C LEU A 19 11.84 -4.69 12.39
N ILE A 20 12.60 -3.92 11.62
CA ILE A 20 13.11 -4.35 10.30
C ILE A 20 14.05 -5.54 10.49
N GLU A 21 15.08 -5.42 11.34
CA GLU A 21 16.05 -6.48 11.60
C GLU A 21 15.39 -7.78 12.11
N HIS A 22 14.43 -7.63 13.02
CA HIS A 22 13.70 -8.79 13.54
C HIS A 22 12.82 -9.43 12.46
N PHE A 23 12.16 -8.63 11.62
CA PHE A 23 11.37 -9.12 10.50
C PHE A 23 12.24 -9.89 9.50
N GLU A 24 13.37 -9.33 9.09
CA GLU A 24 14.31 -9.96 8.15
C GLU A 24 14.85 -11.30 8.70
N THR A 25 15.20 -11.33 9.98
CA THR A 25 15.66 -12.56 10.64
C THR A 25 14.59 -13.63 10.62
N GLN A 26 13.37 -13.30 11.04
CA GLN A 26 12.25 -14.25 11.06
C GLN A 26 11.85 -14.69 9.65
N LEU A 27 11.88 -13.78 8.67
CA LEU A 27 11.60 -14.10 7.28
C LEU A 27 12.61 -15.13 6.73
N LYS A 28 13.91 -14.92 6.95
CA LYS A 28 14.96 -15.86 6.53
C LYS A 28 14.81 -17.24 7.17
N GLU A 29 14.45 -17.28 8.45
CA GLU A 29 14.17 -18.55 9.14
C GLU A 29 13.00 -19.30 8.50
N VAL A 30 11.88 -18.61 8.25
CA VAL A 30 10.70 -19.21 7.61
C VAL A 30 11.01 -19.63 6.17
N GLN A 31 11.66 -18.77 5.38
CA GLN A 31 12.06 -19.08 4.00
C GLN A 31 12.95 -20.31 3.95
N SER A 32 13.96 -20.42 4.82
CA SER A 32 14.85 -21.57 4.85
C SER A 32 14.14 -22.89 5.13
N VAL A 33 13.10 -22.87 5.97
CA VAL A 33 12.26 -24.04 6.25
C VAL A 33 11.42 -24.41 5.02
N VAL A 34 10.74 -23.42 4.43
CA VAL A 34 9.87 -23.63 3.27
C VAL A 34 10.69 -24.09 2.06
N PHE A 35 11.79 -23.43 1.74
CA PHE A 35 12.62 -23.81 0.59
C PHE A 35 13.15 -25.24 0.72
N ARG A 36 13.60 -25.63 1.91
CA ARG A 36 14.04 -26.99 2.19
C ARG A 36 12.90 -28.01 2.02
N GLU A 37 11.68 -27.68 2.44
CA GLU A 37 10.51 -28.56 2.28
C GLU A 37 10.19 -28.82 0.80
N PHE A 38 10.36 -27.80 -0.05
CA PHE A 38 10.16 -27.91 -1.50
C PHE A 38 11.42 -28.30 -2.28
N GLY A 39 12.56 -28.54 -1.59
CA GLY A 39 13.82 -28.88 -2.24
C GLY A 39 14.37 -27.80 -3.15
N LYS A 40 14.13 -26.54 -2.79
CA LYS A 40 14.54 -25.34 -3.51
C LYS A 40 15.55 -24.53 -2.70
N ASP A 41 16.39 -23.76 -3.38
CA ASP A 41 17.25 -22.76 -2.78
C ASP A 41 16.71 -21.33 -3.01
N GLU A 42 17.35 -20.36 -2.38
CA GLU A 42 16.96 -18.95 -2.46
C GLU A 42 17.06 -18.42 -3.90
N ASP A 43 18.15 -18.75 -4.60
CA ASP A 43 18.41 -18.28 -5.96
C ASP A 43 17.37 -18.83 -6.94
N GLU A 44 16.99 -20.12 -6.82
CA GLU A 44 15.95 -20.72 -7.64
C GLU A 44 14.60 -20.03 -7.45
N VAL A 45 14.25 -19.67 -6.20
CA VAL A 45 12.98 -19.00 -5.89
C VAL A 45 12.99 -17.56 -6.37
N GLU A 46 14.10 -16.83 -6.19
CA GLU A 46 14.24 -15.46 -6.72
C GLU A 46 14.11 -15.43 -8.25
N HIS A 47 14.81 -16.32 -8.95
CA HIS A 47 14.69 -16.43 -10.40
C HIS A 47 13.26 -16.79 -10.85
N ALA A 48 12.60 -17.69 -10.14
CA ALA A 48 11.21 -18.04 -10.43
C ALA A 48 10.27 -16.85 -10.21
N CYS A 49 10.42 -16.10 -9.12
CA CYS A 49 9.65 -14.89 -8.86
C CYS A 49 9.85 -13.87 -9.98
N ALA A 50 11.09 -13.56 -10.34
CA ALA A 50 11.39 -12.62 -11.42
C ALA A 50 10.79 -13.08 -12.76
N TYR A 51 10.88 -14.37 -13.08
CA TYR A 51 10.31 -14.95 -14.29
C TYR A 51 8.78 -14.79 -14.34
N TYR A 52 8.07 -15.09 -13.24
CA TYR A 52 6.61 -15.01 -13.18
C TYR A 52 6.07 -13.59 -12.90
N GLU A 53 6.92 -12.65 -12.51
CA GLU A 53 6.58 -11.22 -12.45
C GLU A 53 6.74 -10.53 -13.82
N ALA A 54 7.53 -11.09 -14.73
CA ALA A 54 7.72 -10.54 -16.07
C ALA A 54 6.43 -10.58 -16.90
N LYS A 55 6.23 -9.58 -17.77
CA LYS A 55 4.98 -9.37 -18.51
C LYS A 55 4.59 -10.57 -19.39
N GLU A 56 5.59 -11.20 -20.02
CA GLU A 56 5.39 -12.31 -20.96
C GLU A 56 5.03 -13.64 -20.27
N THR A 57 5.45 -13.81 -19.02
CA THR A 57 5.34 -15.07 -18.26
C THR A 57 4.53 -14.92 -16.99
N ARG A 58 3.84 -13.81 -16.87
CA ARG A 58 3.14 -13.36 -15.66
C ARG A 58 2.19 -14.42 -15.09
N ASP A 59 2.39 -14.73 -13.82
CA ASP A 59 1.43 -15.47 -13.00
C ASP A 59 0.89 -14.54 -11.89
N ASP A 60 -0.40 -14.22 -11.95
CA ASP A 60 -1.01 -13.26 -11.03
C ASP A 60 -0.98 -13.70 -9.57
N LYS A 61 -0.96 -15.01 -9.28
CA LYS A 61 -0.85 -15.54 -7.91
C LYS A 61 0.54 -15.31 -7.34
N VAL A 62 1.57 -15.53 -8.16
CA VAL A 62 2.97 -15.26 -7.76
C VAL A 62 3.15 -13.77 -7.54
N VAL A 63 2.68 -12.92 -8.47
CA VAL A 63 2.74 -11.46 -8.33
C VAL A 63 2.04 -10.98 -7.07
N GLU A 64 0.85 -11.53 -6.77
CA GLU A 64 0.12 -11.19 -5.54
C GLU A 64 0.90 -11.60 -4.29
N ALA A 65 1.47 -12.80 -4.26
CA ALA A 65 2.26 -13.29 -3.14
C ALA A 65 3.52 -12.43 -2.91
N CYS A 66 4.27 -12.11 -3.96
CA CYS A 66 5.43 -11.22 -3.88
C CYS A 66 5.04 -9.82 -3.39
N ASN A 67 3.96 -9.25 -3.89
CA ASN A 67 3.47 -7.94 -3.46
C ASN A 67 3.01 -7.95 -1.99
N ASN A 68 2.38 -9.03 -1.54
CA ASN A 68 1.99 -9.18 -0.14
C ASN A 68 3.23 -9.19 0.78
N LEU A 69 4.28 -9.92 0.39
CA LEU A 69 5.52 -9.97 1.16
C LEU A 69 6.22 -8.60 1.21
N ARG A 70 6.31 -7.89 0.07
CA ARG A 70 6.85 -6.53 -0.02
C ARG A 70 6.04 -5.55 0.85
N SER A 71 4.70 -5.70 0.86
CA SER A 71 3.83 -4.88 1.70
C SER A 71 4.07 -5.12 3.19
N LEU A 72 4.28 -6.38 3.61
CA LEU A 72 4.62 -6.70 5.00
C LEU A 72 5.94 -6.05 5.41
N TYR A 73 6.96 -6.11 4.54
CA TYR A 73 8.26 -5.48 4.80
C TYR A 73 8.14 -3.96 4.91
N THR A 74 7.40 -3.34 4.00
CA THR A 74 7.15 -1.88 4.03
C THR A 74 6.37 -1.46 5.29
N ASN A 75 5.42 -2.27 5.76
CA ASN A 75 4.64 -1.99 6.97
C ASN A 75 5.49 -1.97 8.25
N VAL A 76 6.61 -2.69 8.29
CA VAL A 76 7.59 -2.62 9.39
C VAL A 76 8.61 -1.51 9.20
N GLY A 77 8.52 -0.75 8.11
CA GLY A 77 9.38 0.39 7.79
C GLY A 77 10.56 0.06 6.88
N GLY A 78 10.61 -1.15 6.32
CA GLY A 78 11.56 -1.53 5.29
C GLY A 78 11.33 -0.76 3.99
N ARG A 79 12.38 -0.55 3.21
CA ARG A 79 12.30 0.07 1.89
C ARG A 79 12.45 -0.99 0.83
N VAL A 80 11.52 -1.00 -0.09
CA VAL A 80 11.58 -1.88 -1.28
C VAL A 80 11.90 -0.98 -2.46
N GLU A 81 13.01 -1.24 -3.13
CA GLU A 81 13.30 -0.62 -4.42
C GLU A 81 12.38 -1.26 -5.46
N LEU A 82 11.55 -0.45 -6.07
CA LEU A 82 10.62 -0.86 -7.11
C LEU A 82 10.90 -0.07 -8.37
N ASP A 83 11.09 -0.77 -9.45
CA ASP A 83 11.15 -0.16 -10.77
C ASP A 83 9.76 0.36 -11.14
N LEU A 84 9.67 1.68 -11.26
CA LEU A 84 8.44 2.30 -11.71
C LEU A 84 8.31 2.15 -13.23
N PRO A 85 7.08 1.97 -13.74
CA PRO A 85 6.85 1.94 -15.19
C PRO A 85 7.49 3.15 -15.88
N GLU A 86 8.19 2.93 -16.98
CA GLU A 86 8.89 4.00 -17.72
C GLU A 86 7.94 5.11 -18.20
N ASP A 87 6.69 4.75 -18.49
CA ASP A 87 5.65 5.65 -18.93
C ASP A 87 4.96 6.41 -17.76
N LEU A 88 5.34 6.13 -16.51
CA LEU A 88 4.85 6.84 -15.33
C LEU A 88 5.65 8.13 -15.13
N THR A 89 5.33 9.15 -15.94
CA THR A 89 5.91 10.50 -15.83
C THR A 89 5.28 11.29 -14.68
N VAL A 90 5.88 12.43 -14.31
CA VAL A 90 5.32 13.32 -13.28
C VAL A 90 3.95 13.85 -13.68
N GLU A 91 3.74 14.16 -14.96
CA GLU A 91 2.45 14.64 -15.48
C GLU A 91 1.37 13.56 -15.35
N LYS A 92 1.70 12.32 -15.73
CA LYS A 92 0.80 11.17 -15.56
C LYS A 92 0.50 10.93 -14.09
N MET A 93 1.51 11.06 -13.23
CA MET A 93 1.34 10.95 -11.78
C MET A 93 0.40 12.02 -11.21
N CYS A 94 0.46 13.25 -11.71
CA CYS A 94 -0.48 14.31 -11.33
C CYS A 94 -1.92 13.95 -11.66
N VAL A 95 -2.17 13.44 -12.87
CA VAL A 95 -3.51 13.00 -13.29
C VAL A 95 -4.02 11.87 -12.40
N ILE A 96 -3.18 10.87 -12.15
CA ILE A 96 -3.55 9.74 -11.28
C ILE A 96 -3.86 10.22 -9.86
N PHE A 97 -3.06 11.16 -9.35
CA PHE A 97 -3.26 11.71 -8.01
C PHE A 97 -4.59 12.48 -7.90
N GLU A 98 -4.98 13.25 -8.90
CA GLU A 98 -6.27 13.95 -8.95
C GLU A 98 -7.44 12.95 -8.95
N GLU A 99 -7.37 11.91 -9.79
CA GLU A 99 -8.39 10.86 -9.80
C GLU A 99 -8.43 10.08 -8.48
N TYR A 100 -7.28 9.81 -7.89
CA TYR A 100 -7.18 9.17 -6.58
C TYR A 100 -7.87 10.02 -5.50
N MET A 101 -7.60 11.32 -5.46
CA MET A 101 -8.24 12.24 -4.51
C MET A 101 -9.74 12.36 -4.73
N ALA A 102 -10.20 12.36 -5.99
CA ALA A 102 -11.63 12.31 -6.30
C ALA A 102 -12.28 11.01 -5.82
N ALA A 103 -11.60 9.87 -5.98
CA ALA A 103 -12.06 8.58 -5.46
C ALA A 103 -12.14 8.57 -3.93
N VAL A 104 -11.18 9.16 -3.23
CA VAL A 104 -11.21 9.34 -1.77
C VAL A 104 -12.43 10.16 -1.34
N GLN A 105 -12.71 11.27 -2.03
CA GLN A 105 -13.88 12.11 -1.74
C GLN A 105 -15.20 11.37 -2.01
N ALA A 106 -15.29 10.62 -3.11
CA ALA A 106 -16.45 9.80 -3.43
C ALA A 106 -16.70 8.72 -2.37
N ALA A 107 -15.64 8.05 -1.89
CA ALA A 107 -15.74 7.08 -0.80
C ALA A 107 -16.22 7.71 0.52
N GLN A 108 -15.75 8.91 0.85
CA GLN A 108 -16.21 9.66 2.04
C GLN A 108 -17.68 10.05 1.93
N LEU A 109 -18.12 10.49 0.76
CA LEU A 109 -19.52 10.81 0.51
C LEU A 109 -20.40 9.57 0.63
N ALA A 110 -20.00 8.45 0.01
CA ALA A 110 -20.70 7.18 0.10
C ALA A 110 -20.82 6.69 1.55
N PHE A 111 -19.74 6.82 2.33
CA PHE A 111 -19.77 6.48 3.75
C PHE A 111 -20.73 7.39 4.54
N SER A 112 -20.74 8.70 4.27
CA SER A 112 -21.65 9.65 4.92
C SER A 112 -23.11 9.31 4.61
N GLN A 113 -23.43 8.97 3.36
CA GLN A 113 -24.78 8.53 2.94
C GLN A 113 -25.18 7.23 3.63
N HIS A 114 -24.26 6.27 3.73
CA HIS A 114 -24.48 5.02 4.45
C HIS A 114 -24.80 5.26 5.93
N LEU A 115 -24.08 6.14 6.60
CA LEU A 115 -24.35 6.55 7.98
C LEU A 115 -25.74 7.17 8.15
N GLN A 116 -26.17 8.02 7.22
CA GLN A 116 -27.52 8.62 7.24
C GLN A 116 -28.61 7.55 7.09
N GLN A 117 -28.41 6.58 6.20
CA GLN A 117 -29.35 5.47 6.03
C GLN A 117 -29.46 4.59 7.28
N LEU A 118 -28.34 4.29 7.93
CA LEU A 118 -28.31 3.51 9.18
C LEU A 118 -29.06 4.25 10.29
N LYS A 119 -28.84 5.56 10.44
CA LYS A 119 -29.58 6.39 11.41
C LYS A 119 -31.08 6.43 11.13
N ALA A 120 -31.48 6.58 9.87
CA ALA A 120 -32.88 6.62 9.47
C ALA A 120 -33.63 5.29 9.74
N ARG A 121 -32.90 4.17 9.70
CA ARG A 121 -33.44 2.82 10.01
C ARG A 121 -33.37 2.46 11.49
N GLY A 122 -32.82 3.33 12.36
CA GLY A 122 -32.64 3.03 13.79
C GLY A 122 -31.64 1.89 14.04
N ALA A 123 -30.75 1.57 13.09
CA ALA A 123 -29.84 0.46 13.21
C ALA A 123 -28.77 0.75 14.28
N GLN A 124 -28.59 -0.19 15.20
CA GLN A 124 -27.46 -0.16 16.14
C GLN A 124 -26.23 -0.80 15.45
N VAL A 125 -25.20 0.02 15.23
CA VAL A 125 -23.97 -0.42 14.56
C VAL A 125 -22.80 -0.17 15.50
N THR A 126 -21.90 -1.14 15.62
CA THR A 126 -20.69 -1.00 16.43
C THR A 126 -19.64 -0.13 15.73
N THR A 127 -18.76 0.48 16.49
CA THR A 127 -17.61 1.25 15.96
C THR A 127 -16.75 0.39 15.04
N SER A 128 -16.58 -0.90 15.34
CA SER A 128 -15.82 -1.84 14.52
C SER A 128 -16.44 -2.01 13.13
N GLN A 129 -17.75 -2.21 13.06
CA GLN A 129 -18.49 -2.35 11.78
C GLN A 129 -18.42 -1.07 10.94
N LEU A 130 -18.51 0.09 11.59
CA LEU A 130 -18.35 1.38 10.90
C LEU A 130 -16.96 1.57 10.32
N ASN A 131 -15.92 1.22 11.07
CA ASN A 131 -14.54 1.29 10.61
C ASN A 131 -14.28 0.33 9.46
N GLU A 132 -14.78 -0.90 9.53
CA GLU A 132 -14.69 -1.88 8.46
C GLU A 132 -15.39 -1.40 7.19
N THR A 133 -16.62 -0.90 7.30
CA THR A 133 -17.37 -0.34 6.17
C THR A 133 -16.63 0.83 5.53
N ARG A 134 -16.09 1.75 6.35
CA ARG A 134 -15.29 2.88 5.87
C ARG A 134 -14.05 2.42 5.12
N THR A 135 -13.32 1.46 5.68
CA THR A 135 -12.11 0.90 5.07
C THR A 135 -12.42 0.23 3.75
N ASN A 136 -13.47 -0.60 3.69
CA ASN A 136 -13.88 -1.30 2.48
C ASN A 136 -14.31 -0.33 1.37
N LEU A 137 -15.10 0.70 1.69
CA LEU A 137 -15.49 1.73 0.73
C LEU A 137 -14.26 2.48 0.19
N MET A 138 -13.35 2.89 1.08
CA MET A 138 -12.13 3.59 0.69
C MET A 138 -11.27 2.72 -0.23
N GLN A 139 -11.00 1.48 0.16
CA GLN A 139 -10.19 0.54 -0.62
C GLN A 139 -10.81 0.29 -1.99
N ASN A 140 -12.12 0.04 -2.08
CA ASN A 140 -12.78 -0.24 -3.36
C ASN A 140 -12.66 0.93 -4.34
N HIS A 141 -12.89 2.17 -3.89
CA HIS A 141 -12.79 3.34 -4.74
C HIS A 141 -11.35 3.60 -5.20
N VAL A 142 -10.38 3.53 -4.28
CA VAL A 142 -8.97 3.78 -4.55
C VAL A 142 -8.37 2.71 -5.46
N LEU A 143 -8.62 1.43 -5.17
CA LEU A 143 -8.10 0.33 -5.98
C LEU A 143 -8.64 0.36 -7.41
N THR A 144 -9.86 0.87 -7.63
CA THR A 144 -10.40 1.05 -8.98
C THR A 144 -9.57 2.03 -9.79
N VAL A 145 -9.13 3.14 -9.17
CA VAL A 145 -8.24 4.11 -9.84
C VAL A 145 -6.87 3.50 -10.11
N LEU A 146 -6.25 2.88 -9.11
CA LEU A 146 -4.92 2.28 -9.29
C LEU A 146 -4.91 1.19 -10.37
N LYS A 147 -5.93 0.32 -10.40
CA LYS A 147 -6.09 -0.71 -11.43
C LYS A 147 -6.22 -0.15 -12.85
N LYS A 148 -6.89 1.00 -13.02
CA LYS A 148 -7.01 1.69 -14.31
C LYS A 148 -5.65 2.02 -14.93
N TYR A 149 -4.64 2.23 -14.07
CA TYR A 149 -3.29 2.61 -14.45
C TYR A 149 -2.26 1.48 -14.25
N ASP A 150 -2.72 0.23 -14.02
CA ASP A 150 -1.88 -0.94 -13.73
C ASP A 150 -0.91 -0.73 -12.55
N LEU A 151 -1.33 0.09 -11.57
CA LEU A 151 -0.54 0.37 -10.38
C LEU A 151 -0.99 -0.51 -9.21
N THR A 152 -0.03 -1.14 -8.55
CA THR A 152 -0.22 -1.72 -7.23
C THR A 152 -0.11 -0.64 -6.14
N ASN A 153 -0.58 -0.93 -4.93
CA ASN A 153 -0.38 -0.01 -3.80
C ASN A 153 1.10 0.29 -3.55
N LEU A 154 1.99 -0.68 -3.76
CA LEU A 154 3.44 -0.51 -3.58
C LEU A 154 4.02 0.43 -4.63
N LEU A 155 3.70 0.22 -5.91
CA LEU A 155 4.11 1.11 -6.99
C LEU A 155 3.56 2.53 -6.78
N TRP A 156 2.34 2.64 -6.28
CA TRP A 156 1.75 3.93 -5.92
C TRP A 156 2.54 4.67 -4.85
N VAL A 157 2.89 3.98 -3.75
CA VAL A 157 3.70 4.57 -2.67
C VAL A 157 5.10 4.95 -3.17
N ALA A 158 5.76 4.08 -3.94
CA ALA A 158 7.06 4.37 -4.54
C ALA A 158 7.01 5.57 -5.51
N ALA A 159 5.94 5.68 -6.30
CA ALA A 159 5.73 6.82 -7.19
C ALA A 159 5.50 8.13 -6.42
N LEU A 160 4.71 8.09 -5.34
CA LEU A 160 4.53 9.25 -4.45
C LEU A 160 5.87 9.70 -3.87
N GLU A 161 6.72 8.78 -3.39
CA GLU A 161 8.04 9.09 -2.85
C GLU A 161 8.93 9.72 -3.93
N LYS A 162 9.03 9.08 -5.12
CA LYS A 162 9.85 9.57 -6.24
C LYS A 162 9.49 10.99 -6.69
N TYR A 163 8.20 11.29 -6.76
CA TYR A 163 7.73 12.57 -7.30
C TYR A 163 7.40 13.62 -6.23
N SER A 164 7.53 13.27 -4.94
CA SER A 164 7.25 14.17 -3.81
C SER A 164 7.98 15.50 -3.86
N ASP A 165 9.19 15.51 -4.41
CA ASP A 165 10.02 16.71 -4.52
C ASP A 165 9.78 17.52 -5.80
N SER A 166 9.04 16.98 -6.76
CA SER A 166 8.69 17.70 -7.99
C SER A 166 7.79 18.89 -7.69
N GLN A 167 8.15 20.06 -8.22
CA GLN A 167 7.35 21.28 -8.07
C GLN A 167 5.94 21.11 -8.67
N VAL A 168 5.85 20.50 -9.86
CA VAL A 168 4.58 20.25 -10.55
C VAL A 168 3.65 19.36 -9.70
N PHE A 169 4.22 18.33 -9.09
CA PHE A 169 3.45 17.43 -8.21
C PHE A 169 3.00 18.16 -6.93
N LYS A 170 3.88 18.95 -6.29
CA LYS A 170 3.53 19.77 -5.11
C LYS A 170 2.35 20.72 -5.39
N GLU A 171 2.36 21.37 -6.53
CA GLU A 171 1.26 22.27 -6.94
C GLU A 171 -0.06 21.49 -7.14
N THR A 172 0.01 20.30 -7.71
CA THR A 172 -1.16 19.42 -7.85
C THR A 172 -1.71 18.99 -6.48
N VAL A 173 -0.84 18.57 -5.56
CA VAL A 173 -1.24 18.22 -4.19
C VAL A 173 -1.94 19.40 -3.49
N GLU A 174 -1.37 20.61 -3.59
CA GLU A 174 -1.97 21.80 -2.98
C GLU A 174 -3.31 22.18 -3.62
N ARG A 175 -3.47 22.00 -4.93
CA ARG A 175 -4.75 22.19 -5.62
C ARG A 175 -5.82 21.23 -5.12
N CYS A 176 -5.48 19.95 -5.00
CA CYS A 176 -6.39 18.93 -4.47
C CYS A 176 -6.80 19.21 -3.01
N LYS A 177 -5.86 19.65 -2.16
CA LYS A 177 -6.17 20.02 -0.76
C LYS A 177 -7.16 21.17 -0.64
N LYS A 178 -7.11 22.15 -1.57
CA LYS A 178 -8.01 23.30 -1.58
C LYS A 178 -9.41 23.02 -2.13
N GLY A 179 -9.72 21.76 -2.42
CA GLY A 179 -11.04 21.34 -2.93
C GLY A 179 -11.25 21.63 -4.41
N GLY A 180 -10.17 21.90 -5.15
CA GLY A 180 -10.20 22.03 -6.59
C GLY A 180 -10.18 20.67 -7.26
N ALA A 181 -11.35 20.09 -7.57
CA ALA A 181 -11.42 19.15 -8.67
C ALA A 181 -10.99 19.90 -9.93
N ALA A 182 -10.22 19.25 -10.82
CA ALA A 182 -9.87 19.83 -12.12
C ALA A 182 -11.14 20.27 -12.88
N PRO A 183 -11.07 21.33 -13.68
CA PRO A 183 -12.17 21.79 -14.48
C PRO A 183 -12.66 20.76 -15.50
#